data_9564a5a7d5ee2cc4598351923dc628d3
#
_entry.id   9564a5a7d5ee2cc4598351923dc628d3
#
_cell.length_a   1.000
_cell.length_b   1.000
_cell.length_c   1.000
_cell.angle_alpha   90.00
_cell.angle_beta   90.00
_cell.angle_gamma   90.00
#
_symmetry.space_group_name_H-M   'P 1'
#
loop_
_entity.id
_entity.type
_entity.pdbx_description
1 polymer ?
#
loop_
_entity_poly.entity_id
_entity_poly.type
_entity_poly.pdbx_seq_one_letter_code
_entity_poly.pdbx_strand_id
1 'polypeptide(L)'
;MNSIFTGLFYFLFCWSLEFGVATKLPFILVMPYLPGLTFPLTTCYYKTVTNSLTFIRKIVHLTLSILIYLGSVWLLTGELLTGAFVIAGFSGSFFFLIATKYLLRKEISDFHILGTSVLSGLAFLLPYINKSAIYLGLALFLWTFFNGLLLNSEYKKALCR
;
A
#
# COMPACT_ATOMS: atom_id res chain seq x y z
N MET A 1 12.81 7.01 2.27
CA MET A 1 13.72 5.83 2.19
C MET A 1 12.97 4.54 2.53
N ASN A 2 12.21 4.48 3.64
CA ASN A 2 11.52 3.24 4.08
C ASN A 2 10.53 2.67 3.05
N SER A 3 9.77 3.51 2.32
CA SER A 3 8.82 3.06 1.30
C SER A 3 9.48 2.32 0.14
N ILE A 4 10.68 2.72 -0.25
CA ILE A 4 11.46 2.04 -1.31
C ILE A 4 11.87 0.65 -0.83
N PHE A 5 12.39 0.52 0.38
CA PHE A 5 12.76 -0.79 0.94
C PHE A 5 11.55 -1.71 1.10
N THR A 6 10.42 -1.15 1.56
CA THR A 6 9.17 -1.93 1.68
C THR A 6 8.68 -2.40 0.30
N GLY A 7 8.73 -1.53 -0.70
CA GLY A 7 8.39 -1.90 -2.08
C GLY A 7 9.32 -2.96 -2.67
N LEU A 8 10.64 -2.80 -2.47
CA LEU A 8 11.63 -3.80 -2.89
C LEU A 8 11.39 -5.16 -2.21
N PHE A 9 11.01 -5.15 -0.93
CA PHE A 9 10.65 -6.38 -0.24
C PHE A 9 9.47 -7.09 -0.92
N TYR A 10 8.40 -6.38 -1.28
CA TYR A 10 7.26 -6.98 -1.99
C TYR A 10 7.65 -7.49 -3.37
N PHE A 11 8.47 -6.74 -4.10
CA PHE A 11 8.96 -7.15 -5.41
C PHE A 11 9.77 -8.45 -5.31
N LEU A 12 10.76 -8.50 -4.41
CA LEU A 12 11.60 -9.68 -4.20
C LEU A 12 10.80 -10.88 -3.69
N PHE A 13 9.79 -10.64 -2.86
CA PHE A 13 8.90 -11.68 -2.40
C PHE A 13 8.09 -12.28 -3.55
N CYS A 14 7.45 -11.46 -4.38
CA CYS A 14 6.72 -11.93 -5.55
C CYS A 14 7.64 -12.60 -6.59
N TRP A 15 8.85 -12.09 -6.76
CA TRP A 15 9.88 -12.71 -7.58
C TRP A 15 10.24 -14.12 -7.06
N SER A 16 10.40 -14.30 -5.75
CA SER A 16 10.67 -15.60 -5.15
C SER A 16 9.52 -16.60 -5.32
N LEU A 17 8.27 -16.11 -5.35
CA LEU A 17 7.09 -16.94 -5.65
C LEU A 17 7.12 -17.48 -7.08
N GLU A 18 7.51 -16.65 -8.05
CA GLU A 18 7.60 -17.04 -9.47
C GLU A 18 8.56 -18.20 -9.68
N PHE A 19 9.68 -18.22 -8.96
CA PHE A 19 10.69 -19.27 -9.03
C PHE A 19 10.44 -20.46 -8.08
N GLY A 20 9.27 -20.52 -7.42
CA GLY A 20 8.87 -21.62 -6.57
C GLY A 20 9.63 -21.71 -5.24
N VAL A 21 10.45 -20.73 -4.90
CA VAL A 21 11.24 -20.71 -3.65
C VAL A 21 10.32 -20.54 -2.42
N ALA A 22 9.26 -19.76 -2.55
CA ALA A 22 8.35 -19.44 -1.44
C ALA A 22 7.13 -20.38 -1.35
N THR A 23 6.93 -21.31 -2.30
CA THR A 23 5.73 -22.17 -2.36
C THR A 23 5.61 -23.15 -1.20
N LYS A 24 6.70 -23.42 -0.47
CA LYS A 24 6.74 -24.33 0.69
C LYS A 24 6.48 -23.63 2.02
N LEU A 25 6.26 -22.32 2.04
CA LEU A 25 6.16 -21.56 3.27
C LEU A 25 4.70 -21.13 3.50
N PRO A 26 4.23 -21.04 4.76
CA PRO A 26 2.90 -20.52 5.11
C PRO A 26 2.73 -19.05 4.70
N PHE A 27 3.73 -18.45 4.05
CA PHE A 27 3.73 -17.07 3.55
C PHE A 27 2.63 -16.78 2.53
N ILE A 28 2.18 -17.77 1.74
CA ILE A 28 1.04 -17.58 0.81
C ILE A 28 -0.22 -17.15 1.58
N LEU A 29 -0.40 -17.64 2.81
CA LEU A 29 -1.53 -17.25 3.67
C LEU A 29 -1.34 -15.88 4.30
N VAL A 30 -0.10 -15.44 4.52
CA VAL A 30 0.23 -14.16 5.18
C VAL A 30 0.37 -13.02 4.18
N MET A 31 0.73 -13.32 2.94
CA MET A 31 0.95 -12.35 1.86
C MET A 31 -0.22 -11.35 1.67
N PRO A 32 -1.49 -11.76 1.70
CA PRO A 32 -2.62 -10.83 1.56
C PRO A 32 -2.71 -9.78 2.66
N TYR A 33 -2.08 -10.01 3.82
CA TYR A 33 -2.13 -9.08 4.96
C TYR A 33 -0.89 -8.19 5.05
N LEU A 34 0.25 -8.66 4.50
CA LEU A 34 1.55 -8.00 4.68
C LEU A 34 1.58 -6.54 4.25
N PRO A 35 1.12 -6.12 3.05
CA PRO A 35 1.20 -4.73 2.66
C PRO A 35 0.36 -3.81 3.54
N GLY A 36 -0.85 -4.24 3.94
CA GLY A 36 -1.71 -3.48 4.85
C GLY A 36 -1.11 -3.29 6.24
N LEU A 37 -0.25 -4.21 6.69
CA LEU A 37 0.44 -4.16 7.98
C LEU A 37 1.78 -3.41 7.88
N THR A 38 2.65 -3.84 6.98
CA THR A 38 4.06 -3.38 6.97
C THR A 38 4.22 -1.98 6.40
N PHE A 39 3.43 -1.59 5.39
CA PHE A 39 3.54 -0.26 4.80
C PHE A 39 3.19 0.87 5.78
N PRO A 40 2.08 0.83 6.54
CA PRO A 40 1.82 1.83 7.58
C PRO A 40 2.90 1.87 8.67
N LEU A 41 3.38 0.70 9.13
CA LEU A 41 4.41 0.62 10.16
C LEU A 41 5.72 1.30 9.72
N THR A 42 6.13 1.09 8.48
CA THR A 42 7.39 1.62 7.96
C THR A 42 7.32 3.07 7.51
N THR A 43 6.15 3.56 7.08
CA THR A 43 6.01 4.89 6.47
C THR A 43 5.25 5.89 7.32
N CYS A 44 4.16 5.47 7.98
CA CYS A 44 3.27 6.39 8.68
C CYS A 44 3.67 6.62 10.14
N TYR A 45 4.22 5.62 10.83
CA TYR A 45 4.45 5.69 12.27
C TYR A 45 5.90 6.00 12.66
N TYR A 46 6.79 6.04 11.70
CA TYR A 46 8.17 6.43 11.93
C TYR A 46 8.25 7.89 12.37
N LYS A 47 8.75 8.14 13.58
CA LYS A 47 8.92 9.48 14.19
C LYS A 47 7.67 10.17 14.80
N THR A 48 6.57 9.48 15.06
CA THR A 48 5.47 10.11 15.78
C THR A 48 5.58 9.90 17.28
N VAL A 49 5.57 11.01 18.06
CA VAL A 49 5.49 10.99 19.55
C VAL A 49 4.20 10.28 19.97
N THR A 50 4.30 9.34 20.92
CA THR A 50 3.19 8.48 21.34
C THR A 50 2.49 9.03 22.59
N ASN A 51 1.39 9.77 22.38
CA ASN A 51 0.38 9.96 23.43
C ASN A 51 -0.68 8.84 23.32
N SER A 52 -1.41 8.54 24.40
CA SER A 52 -2.43 7.49 24.44
C SER A 52 -3.47 7.61 23.31
N LEU A 53 -3.98 8.81 23.04
CA LEU A 53 -4.91 9.09 21.96
C LEU A 53 -4.29 8.83 20.57
N THR A 54 -3.02 9.15 20.40
CA THR A 54 -2.26 8.88 19.17
C THR A 54 -2.06 7.38 18.97
N PHE A 55 -1.88 6.63 20.05
CA PHE A 55 -1.75 5.18 20.00
C PHE A 55 -3.03 4.50 19.51
N ILE A 56 -4.20 4.87 20.06
CA ILE A 56 -5.50 4.33 19.61
C ILE A 56 -5.72 4.64 18.12
N ARG A 57 -5.46 5.87 17.67
CA ARG A 57 -5.58 6.23 16.26
C ARG A 57 -4.66 5.40 15.35
N LYS A 58 -3.45 5.10 15.79
CA LYS A 58 -2.52 4.23 15.04
C LYS A 58 -3.07 2.81 14.91
N ILE A 59 -3.64 2.25 15.99
CA ILE A 59 -4.26 0.92 15.97
C ILE A 59 -5.42 0.91 14.99
N VAL A 60 -6.35 1.88 15.08
CA VAL A 60 -7.50 1.99 14.17
C VAL A 60 -7.04 2.15 12.73
N HIS A 61 -6.05 3.01 12.48
CA HIS A 61 -5.47 3.19 11.14
C HIS A 61 -4.84 1.90 10.60
N LEU A 62 -4.10 1.16 11.44
CA LEU A 62 -3.46 -0.09 11.06
C LEU A 62 -4.50 -1.16 10.70
N THR A 63 -5.52 -1.32 11.55
CA THR A 63 -6.62 -2.26 11.30
C THR A 63 -7.35 -1.91 10.00
N LEU A 64 -7.66 -0.62 9.80
CA LEU A 64 -8.32 -0.16 8.59
C LEU A 64 -7.43 -0.37 7.33
N SER A 65 -6.13 -0.14 7.43
CA SER A 65 -5.18 -0.40 6.34
C SER A 65 -5.17 -1.88 5.93
N ILE A 66 -5.21 -2.79 6.90
CA ILE A 66 -5.30 -4.23 6.63
C ILE A 66 -6.61 -4.55 5.92
N LEU A 67 -7.74 -4.01 6.40
CA LEU A 67 -9.06 -4.25 5.78
C LEU A 67 -9.15 -3.67 4.36
N ILE A 68 -8.61 -2.48 4.13
CA ILE A 68 -8.54 -1.84 2.80
C ILE A 68 -7.74 -2.73 1.85
N TYR A 69 -6.58 -3.21 2.30
CA TYR A 69 -5.73 -4.06 1.48
C TYR A 69 -6.41 -5.41 1.17
N LEU A 70 -7.03 -6.04 2.17
CA LEU A 70 -7.81 -7.27 1.98
C LEU A 70 -8.96 -7.09 0.99
N GLY A 71 -9.69 -5.98 1.11
CA GLY A 71 -10.76 -5.63 0.16
C GLY A 71 -10.22 -5.46 -1.26
N SER A 72 -9.05 -4.84 -1.41
CA SER A 72 -8.38 -4.68 -2.71
C SER A 72 -7.94 -6.04 -3.29
N VAL A 73 -7.40 -6.93 -2.47
CA VAL A 73 -7.04 -8.30 -2.89
C VAL A 73 -8.29 -9.10 -3.28
N TRP A 74 -9.37 -8.95 -2.52
CA TRP A 74 -10.62 -9.61 -2.84
C TRP A 74 -11.18 -9.17 -4.20
N LEU A 75 -11.07 -7.88 -4.54
CA LEU A 75 -11.40 -7.37 -5.87
C LEU A 75 -10.55 -8.00 -6.98
N LEU A 76 -9.28 -8.33 -6.70
CA LEU A 76 -8.40 -8.98 -7.66
C LEU A 76 -8.75 -10.45 -7.92
N THR A 77 -9.32 -11.14 -6.92
CA THR A 77 -9.71 -12.56 -7.03
C THR A 77 -11.09 -12.76 -7.64
N GLY A 78 -11.92 -11.71 -7.68
CA GLY A 78 -13.21 -11.74 -8.34
C GLY A 78 -13.05 -11.75 -9.87
N GLU A 79 -13.55 -12.77 -10.54
CA GLU A 79 -13.51 -12.95 -12.01
C GLU A 79 -14.28 -11.86 -12.79
N LEU A 80 -14.86 -10.88 -12.11
CA LEU A 80 -15.99 -10.08 -12.59
C LEU A 80 -15.67 -8.95 -13.56
N LEU A 81 -14.43 -8.42 -13.66
CA LEU A 81 -14.18 -7.23 -14.50
C LEU A 81 -12.74 -7.13 -14.99
N THR A 82 -12.58 -6.88 -16.28
CA THR A 82 -11.31 -6.54 -16.96
C THR A 82 -10.56 -5.36 -16.29
N GLY A 83 -11.28 -4.51 -15.55
CA GLY A 83 -10.72 -3.37 -14.83
C GLY A 83 -10.46 -3.61 -13.34
N ALA A 84 -10.70 -4.81 -12.79
CA ALA A 84 -10.60 -5.07 -11.35
C ALA A 84 -9.22 -4.76 -10.77
N PHE A 85 -8.16 -5.01 -11.53
CA PHE A 85 -6.78 -4.70 -11.11
C PHE A 85 -6.58 -3.19 -10.91
N VAL A 86 -7.01 -2.37 -11.87
CA VAL A 86 -6.87 -0.91 -11.80
C VAL A 86 -7.74 -0.35 -10.67
N ILE A 87 -8.97 -0.85 -10.53
CA ILE A 87 -9.88 -0.46 -9.45
C ILE A 87 -9.29 -0.84 -8.08
N ALA A 88 -8.70 -2.03 -7.94
CA ALA A 88 -8.07 -2.47 -6.70
C ALA A 88 -6.89 -1.57 -6.31
N GLY A 89 -5.99 -1.26 -7.26
CA GLY A 89 -4.86 -0.36 -7.02
C GLY A 89 -5.29 1.05 -6.69
N PHE A 90 -6.28 1.59 -7.41
CA PHE A 90 -6.86 2.90 -7.15
C PHE A 90 -7.55 2.98 -5.79
N SER A 91 -8.51 2.08 -5.51
CA SER A 91 -9.29 2.08 -4.28
C SER A 91 -8.42 1.82 -3.06
N GLY A 92 -7.48 0.89 -3.15
CA GLY A 92 -6.51 0.61 -2.09
C GLY A 92 -5.70 1.85 -1.70
N SER A 93 -5.17 2.59 -2.69
CA SER A 93 -4.45 3.84 -2.43
C SER A 93 -5.37 4.94 -1.91
N PHE A 94 -6.52 5.15 -2.54
CA PHE A 94 -7.46 6.19 -2.20
C PHE A 94 -7.95 6.10 -0.74
N PHE A 95 -8.48 4.94 -0.36
CA PHE A 95 -8.98 4.75 1.00
C PHE A 95 -7.86 4.75 2.04
N PHE A 96 -6.68 4.21 1.72
CA PHE A 96 -5.52 4.28 2.59
C PHE A 96 -5.08 5.73 2.86
N LEU A 97 -4.98 6.57 1.83
CA LEU A 97 -4.58 7.97 1.97
C LEU A 97 -5.64 8.81 2.71
N ILE A 98 -6.93 8.55 2.46
CA ILE A 98 -8.03 9.17 3.22
C ILE A 98 -7.94 8.78 4.69
N ALA A 99 -7.80 7.48 5.01
CA ALA A 99 -7.63 7.02 6.38
C ALA A 99 -6.41 7.67 7.04
N THR A 100 -5.29 7.79 6.32
CA THR A 100 -4.08 8.46 6.81
C THR A 100 -4.34 9.95 7.09
N LYS A 101 -5.01 10.67 6.18
CA LYS A 101 -5.35 12.08 6.34
C LYS A 101 -6.16 12.32 7.61
N TYR A 102 -7.26 11.60 7.80
CA TYR A 102 -8.20 11.85 8.90
C TYR A 102 -7.74 11.24 10.23
N LEU A 103 -7.28 9.99 10.25
CA LEU A 103 -6.90 9.31 11.49
C LEU A 103 -5.56 9.81 12.04
N LEU A 104 -4.58 10.00 11.17
CA LEU A 104 -3.24 10.49 11.57
C LEU A 104 -3.11 12.01 11.48
N ARG A 105 -4.19 12.72 11.09
CA ARG A 105 -4.23 14.19 10.93
C ARG A 105 -3.10 14.72 10.06
N LYS A 106 -2.85 14.06 8.92
CA LYS A 106 -1.87 14.53 7.94
C LYS A 106 -2.51 15.56 7.00
N GLU A 107 -1.84 16.68 6.77
CA GLU A 107 -2.27 17.71 5.82
C GLU A 107 -2.01 17.28 4.38
N ILE A 108 -2.81 16.36 3.86
CA ILE A 108 -2.70 15.86 2.48
C ILE A 108 -3.81 16.52 1.65
N SER A 109 -3.44 17.19 0.55
CA SER A 109 -4.39 17.76 -0.39
C SER A 109 -5.18 16.65 -1.10
N ASP A 110 -6.48 16.88 -1.30
CA ASP A 110 -7.35 15.92 -2.00
C ASP A 110 -6.92 15.70 -3.45
N PHE A 111 -6.36 16.73 -4.09
CA PHE A 111 -5.78 16.62 -5.42
C PHE A 111 -4.60 15.64 -5.45
N HIS A 112 -3.71 15.68 -4.45
CA HIS A 112 -2.59 14.74 -4.34
C HIS A 112 -3.06 13.33 -4.01
N ILE A 113 -4.11 13.18 -3.20
CA ILE A 113 -4.71 11.86 -2.92
C ILE A 113 -5.23 11.26 -4.23
N LEU A 114 -6.03 12.03 -4.99
CA LEU A 114 -6.59 11.56 -6.25
C LEU A 114 -5.48 11.20 -7.27
N GLY A 115 -4.52 12.10 -7.48
CA GLY A 115 -3.41 11.87 -8.42
C GLY A 115 -2.58 10.63 -8.07
N THR A 116 -2.24 10.45 -6.79
CA THR A 116 -1.50 9.26 -6.32
C THR A 116 -2.32 7.99 -6.49
N SER A 117 -3.63 8.06 -6.25
CA SER A 117 -4.54 6.91 -6.42
C SER A 117 -4.67 6.50 -7.88
N VAL A 118 -4.73 7.46 -8.81
CA VAL A 118 -4.73 7.18 -10.25
C VAL A 118 -3.42 6.52 -10.67
N LEU A 119 -2.27 7.04 -10.26
CA LEU A 119 -0.96 6.44 -10.55
C LEU A 119 -0.85 5.02 -9.97
N SER A 120 -1.37 4.82 -8.77
CA SER A 120 -1.43 3.51 -8.12
C SER A 120 -2.31 2.53 -8.89
N GLY A 121 -3.47 2.98 -9.37
CA GLY A 121 -4.35 2.18 -10.23
C GLY A 121 -3.66 1.80 -11.55
N LEU A 122 -3.00 2.73 -12.21
CA LEU A 122 -2.27 2.48 -13.46
C LEU A 122 -1.12 1.48 -13.27
N ALA A 123 -0.44 1.48 -12.12
CA ALA A 123 0.59 0.48 -11.82
C ALA A 123 0.03 -0.95 -11.85
N PHE A 124 -1.23 -1.14 -11.48
CA PHE A 124 -1.88 -2.45 -11.51
C PHE A 124 -2.37 -2.90 -12.90
N LEU A 125 -2.14 -2.10 -13.95
CA LEU A 125 -2.21 -2.61 -15.33
C LEU A 125 -1.13 -3.65 -15.63
N LEU A 126 0.02 -3.59 -14.95
CA LEU A 126 1.12 -4.52 -15.16
C LEU A 126 0.71 -5.99 -14.95
N PRO A 127 0.16 -6.40 -13.79
CA PRO A 127 -0.30 -7.78 -13.58
C PRO A 127 -1.56 -8.12 -14.41
N TYR A 128 -2.30 -7.12 -14.91
CA TYR A 128 -3.39 -7.35 -15.84
C TYR A 128 -2.87 -7.78 -17.21
N ILE A 129 -1.82 -7.12 -17.73
CA ILE A 129 -1.21 -7.44 -19.03
C ILE A 129 -0.48 -8.77 -18.98
N ASN A 130 0.22 -9.04 -17.89
CA ASN A 130 0.94 -10.30 -17.69
C ASN A 130 0.68 -10.83 -16.27
N LYS A 131 -0.02 -11.96 -16.17
CA LYS A 131 -0.46 -12.61 -14.92
C LYS A 131 0.68 -13.31 -14.17
N SER A 132 1.91 -12.79 -14.24
CA SER A 132 3.07 -13.31 -13.50
C SER A 132 3.18 -12.64 -12.13
N ALA A 133 3.70 -13.36 -11.15
CA ALA A 133 3.95 -12.83 -9.80
C ALA A 133 4.96 -11.68 -9.82
N ILE A 134 5.90 -11.66 -10.77
CA ILE A 134 6.87 -10.58 -10.93
C ILE A 134 6.16 -9.24 -11.23
N TYR A 135 5.18 -9.24 -12.14
CA TYR A 135 4.44 -8.03 -12.50
C TYR A 135 3.54 -7.55 -11.36
N LEU A 136 2.99 -8.47 -10.55
CA LEU A 136 2.30 -8.12 -9.31
C LEU A 136 3.26 -7.48 -8.31
N GLY A 137 4.46 -8.03 -8.15
CA GLY A 137 5.51 -7.47 -7.29
C GLY A 137 5.92 -6.07 -7.73
N LEU A 138 6.06 -5.84 -9.04
CA LEU A 138 6.39 -4.53 -9.60
C LEU A 138 5.24 -3.52 -9.37
N ALA A 139 3.99 -3.94 -9.52
CA ALA A 139 2.83 -3.10 -9.22
C ALA A 139 2.78 -2.71 -7.73
N LEU A 140 3.03 -3.64 -6.81
CA LEU A 140 3.11 -3.37 -5.38
C LEU A 140 4.30 -2.45 -5.02
N PHE A 141 5.44 -2.61 -5.70
CA PHE A 141 6.57 -1.70 -5.56
C PHE A 141 6.19 -0.28 -5.97
N LEU A 142 5.59 -0.09 -7.14
CA LEU A 142 5.17 1.22 -7.62
C LEU A 142 4.09 1.83 -6.72
N TRP A 143 3.13 1.02 -6.26
CA TRP A 143 2.10 1.45 -5.33
C TRP A 143 2.70 1.99 -4.02
N THR A 144 3.64 1.26 -3.41
CA THR A 144 4.33 1.70 -2.18
C THR A 144 5.21 2.92 -2.43
N PHE A 145 5.83 3.01 -3.60
CA PHE A 145 6.66 4.13 -3.99
C PHE A 145 5.84 5.42 -4.12
N PHE A 146 4.74 5.44 -4.88
CA PHE A 146 3.90 6.62 -5.07
C PHE A 146 3.28 7.09 -3.75
N ASN A 147 2.68 6.19 -2.99
CA ASN A 147 2.10 6.52 -1.69
C ASN A 147 3.18 7.02 -0.70
N GLY A 148 4.35 6.40 -0.69
CA GLY A 148 5.46 6.78 0.16
C GLY A 148 6.07 8.13 -0.22
N LEU A 149 6.17 8.47 -1.51
CA LEU A 149 6.62 9.79 -1.97
C LEU A 149 5.68 10.89 -1.46
N LEU A 150 4.37 10.71 -1.62
CA LEU A 150 3.38 11.67 -1.14
C LEU A 150 3.51 11.88 0.37
N LEU A 151 3.53 10.81 1.16
CA LEU A 151 3.62 10.89 2.62
C LEU A 151 4.94 11.54 3.09
N ASN A 152 6.05 11.30 2.40
CA ASN A 152 7.34 11.91 2.73
C ASN A 152 7.41 13.39 2.34
N SER A 153 6.78 13.82 1.23
CA SER A 153 6.77 15.21 0.79
C SER A 153 5.99 16.08 1.78
N GLU A 154 4.84 15.62 2.25
CA GLU A 154 4.03 16.32 3.23
C GLU A 154 4.71 16.38 4.61
N TYR A 155 5.46 15.35 4.99
CA TYR A 155 6.26 15.38 6.22
C TYR A 155 7.36 16.47 6.19
N LYS A 156 8.04 16.65 5.05
CA LYS A 156 9.04 17.73 4.90
C LYS A 156 8.42 19.10 5.00
N LYS A 157 7.24 19.34 4.40
CA LYS A 157 6.53 20.61 4.49
C LYS A 157 6.13 20.96 5.94
N ALA A 158 5.71 19.97 6.73
CA ALA A 158 5.35 20.16 8.13
C ALA A 158 6.54 20.50 9.04
N LEU A 159 7.77 20.13 8.65
CA LEU A 159 9.01 20.48 9.39
C LEU A 159 9.53 21.88 9.07
N CYS A 160 9.14 22.43 7.94
CA CYS A 160 9.56 23.78 7.49
C CYS A 160 8.58 24.89 7.91
N ARG A 161 7.51 24.57 8.60
CA ARG A 161 6.56 25.48 9.25
C ARG A 161 6.76 25.54 10.75
#